data_788fb6b4ac49de2e3c45b176b31b2f44
#
_entry.id   788fb6b4ac49de2e3c45b176b31b2f44
#
_cell.length_a   1.000
_cell.length_b   1.000
_cell.length_c   1.000
_cell.angle_alpha   90.00
_cell.angle_beta   90.00
_cell.angle_gamma   90.00
#
_symmetry.space_group_name_H-M   'P 1'
#
loop_
_entity.id
_entity.type
_entity.pdbx_description
1 polymer ?
#
loop_
_entity_poly.entity_id
_entity_poly.type
_entity_poly.pdbx_seq_one_letter_code
_entity_poly.pdbx_strand_id
1 'polypeptide(L)'
;VKQHINYVLSTTTYPLTTQNLGLIFKDKIHELAQIHNIEINIYSLDGKLLKSSKESFSVDKVSPPIPKYILKLVRSSIEKRYVDIKTIDGVKNRSSYSQIKDDKFKPLGILNLPYLEDDGFYENELNSFLIRLGQVYSFMLIVAFALAYFLSTYITKSLKTISDKLSETSLNQKNEKIMLEASSKEINLLIKAYNAMV
;
A
#
# COMPACT_ATOMS: atom_id res chain seq x y z
N VAL A 1 -3.08 6.05 -20.86
CA VAL A 1 -4.25 5.78 -21.73
C VAL A 1 -4.37 6.79 -22.86
N LYS A 2 -4.54 8.10 -22.60
CA LYS A 2 -4.79 9.13 -23.62
C LYS A 2 -3.72 9.14 -24.74
N GLN A 3 -2.45 9.00 -24.42
CA GLN A 3 -1.36 8.92 -25.39
C GLN A 3 -1.51 7.70 -26.31
N HIS A 4 -1.84 6.52 -25.76
CA HIS A 4 -2.08 5.32 -26.55
C HIS A 4 -3.33 5.43 -27.42
N ILE A 5 -4.40 6.06 -26.94
CA ILE A 5 -5.58 6.38 -27.77
C ILE A 5 -5.19 7.24 -28.96
N ASN A 6 -4.41 8.30 -28.76
CA ASN A 6 -3.92 9.17 -29.84
C ASN A 6 -3.01 8.39 -30.80
N TYR A 7 -2.15 7.51 -30.30
CA TYR A 7 -1.32 6.65 -31.14
C TYR A 7 -2.16 5.74 -32.06
N VAL A 8 -3.20 5.10 -31.53
CA VAL A 8 -4.12 4.28 -32.33
C VAL A 8 -4.82 5.12 -33.41
N LEU A 9 -5.22 6.35 -33.07
CA LEU A 9 -5.85 7.26 -34.05
C LEU A 9 -4.89 7.70 -35.13
N SER A 10 -3.61 7.93 -34.80
CA SER A 10 -2.60 8.36 -35.81
C SER A 10 -2.12 7.23 -36.71
N THR A 11 -2.24 5.98 -36.30
CA THR A 11 -1.79 4.79 -37.05
C THR A 11 -2.91 4.08 -37.80
N THR A 12 -4.16 4.51 -37.61
CA THR A 12 -5.31 3.86 -38.28
C THR A 12 -5.41 4.24 -39.75
N THR A 13 -5.87 3.30 -40.57
CA THR A 13 -6.19 3.52 -41.99
C THR A 13 -7.64 3.94 -42.22
N TYR A 14 -8.48 3.87 -41.17
CA TYR A 14 -9.90 4.25 -41.24
C TYR A 14 -10.07 5.77 -41.15
N PRO A 15 -11.06 6.34 -41.88
CA PRO A 15 -11.40 7.75 -41.71
C PRO A 15 -11.76 8.10 -40.29
N LEU A 16 -11.16 9.18 -39.74
CA LEU A 16 -11.39 9.64 -38.37
C LEU A 16 -12.77 10.30 -38.23
N THR A 17 -13.77 9.48 -38.02
CA THR A 17 -15.17 9.90 -37.77
C THR A 17 -15.73 9.23 -36.53
N THR A 18 -16.74 9.86 -35.91
CA THR A 18 -17.42 9.29 -34.75
C THR A 18 -17.96 7.87 -35.01
N GLN A 19 -18.46 7.62 -36.20
CA GLN A 19 -19.03 6.32 -36.59
C GLN A 19 -17.97 5.23 -36.66
N ASN A 20 -16.76 5.56 -37.09
CA ASN A 20 -15.66 4.61 -37.27
C ASN A 20 -14.90 4.33 -35.94
N LEU A 21 -15.10 5.10 -34.88
CA LEU A 21 -14.39 4.86 -33.63
C LEU A 21 -14.59 3.44 -33.10
N GLY A 22 -15.79 2.87 -33.20
CA GLY A 22 -16.05 1.49 -32.81
C GLY A 22 -15.24 0.46 -33.59
N LEU A 23 -14.98 0.71 -34.89
CA LEU A 23 -14.16 -0.15 -35.77
C LEU A 23 -12.65 0.06 -35.50
N ILE A 24 -12.22 1.31 -35.36
CA ILE A 24 -10.83 1.67 -35.07
C ILE A 24 -10.34 1.00 -33.76
N PHE A 25 -11.18 0.98 -32.75
CA PHE A 25 -10.86 0.40 -31.46
C PHE A 25 -11.35 -1.04 -31.26
N LYS A 26 -11.82 -1.73 -32.31
CA LYS A 26 -12.43 -3.06 -32.21
C LYS A 26 -11.56 -4.04 -31.40
N ASP A 27 -10.31 -4.21 -31.81
CA ASP A 27 -9.40 -5.18 -31.18
C ASP A 27 -8.43 -4.49 -30.21
N LYS A 28 -8.08 -3.24 -30.51
CA LYS A 28 -7.11 -2.46 -29.72
C LYS A 28 -7.60 -2.06 -28.32
N ILE A 29 -8.90 -1.98 -28.09
CA ILE A 29 -9.46 -1.57 -26.80
C ILE A 29 -9.14 -2.56 -25.68
N HIS A 30 -9.14 -3.86 -25.99
CA HIS A 30 -8.82 -4.91 -25.03
C HIS A 30 -7.33 -4.91 -24.67
N GLU A 31 -6.46 -4.75 -25.69
CA GLU A 31 -5.02 -4.61 -25.50
C GLU A 31 -4.69 -3.40 -24.61
N LEU A 32 -5.30 -2.25 -24.90
CA LEU A 32 -5.12 -1.04 -24.10
C LEU A 32 -5.64 -1.20 -22.65
N ALA A 33 -6.76 -1.86 -22.47
CA ALA A 33 -7.33 -2.13 -21.16
C ALA A 33 -6.42 -3.03 -20.32
N GLN A 34 -5.83 -4.06 -20.93
CA GLN A 34 -4.86 -4.95 -20.27
C GLN A 34 -3.56 -4.23 -19.89
N ILE A 35 -2.99 -3.44 -20.82
CA ILE A 35 -1.75 -2.68 -20.56
C ILE A 35 -1.91 -1.72 -19.38
N HIS A 36 -3.07 -1.09 -19.25
CA HIS A 36 -3.34 -0.09 -18.22
C HIS A 36 -4.05 -0.66 -16.98
N ASN A 37 -4.44 -1.93 -17.03
CA ASN A 37 -5.25 -2.59 -15.99
C ASN A 37 -6.50 -1.78 -15.59
N ILE A 38 -7.21 -1.28 -16.59
CA ILE A 38 -8.38 -0.40 -16.40
C ILE A 38 -9.43 -0.66 -17.48
N GLU A 39 -10.71 -0.57 -17.08
CA GLU A 39 -11.80 -0.61 -18.05
C GLU A 39 -11.79 0.65 -18.93
N ILE A 40 -11.97 0.48 -20.25
CA ILE A 40 -12.00 1.56 -21.23
C ILE A 40 -13.31 1.48 -22.00
N ASN A 41 -14.05 2.60 -22.01
CA ASN A 41 -15.29 2.73 -22.77
C ASN A 41 -15.18 3.92 -23.74
N ILE A 42 -15.60 3.72 -24.97
CA ILE A 42 -15.64 4.76 -26.03
C ILE A 42 -17.08 5.03 -26.39
N TYR A 43 -17.45 6.29 -26.32
CA TYR A 43 -18.80 6.77 -26.61
C TYR A 43 -18.80 7.76 -27.76
N SER A 44 -19.94 7.85 -28.46
CA SER A 44 -20.19 8.92 -29.42
C SER A 44 -20.29 10.28 -28.71
N LEU A 45 -20.30 11.36 -29.45
CA LEU A 45 -20.48 12.70 -28.93
C LEU A 45 -21.87 12.90 -28.25
N ASP A 46 -22.83 12.07 -28.61
CA ASP A 46 -24.18 12.07 -28.00
C ASP A 46 -24.31 11.16 -26.79
N GLY A 47 -23.20 10.51 -26.38
CA GLY A 47 -23.15 9.65 -25.22
C GLY A 47 -23.59 8.20 -25.44
N LYS A 48 -23.79 7.76 -26.69
CA LYS A 48 -24.08 6.36 -27.02
C LYS A 48 -22.79 5.53 -26.98
N LEU A 49 -22.80 4.38 -26.31
CA LEU A 49 -21.66 3.47 -26.29
C LEU A 49 -21.34 2.96 -27.70
N LEU A 50 -20.10 3.11 -28.12
CA LEU A 50 -19.57 2.62 -29.39
C LEU A 50 -18.74 1.35 -29.18
N LYS A 51 -17.88 1.32 -28.16
CA LYS A 51 -17.05 0.18 -27.82
C LYS A 51 -16.68 0.17 -26.33
N SER A 52 -16.61 -1.03 -25.76
CA SER A 52 -16.16 -1.28 -24.38
C SER A 52 -15.08 -2.35 -24.37
N SER A 53 -14.12 -2.24 -23.46
CA SER A 53 -13.17 -3.30 -23.16
C SER A 53 -13.75 -4.40 -22.28
N LYS A 54 -14.88 -4.13 -21.62
CA LYS A 54 -15.58 -5.12 -20.81
C LYS A 54 -16.41 -6.01 -21.72
N GLU A 55 -16.06 -7.27 -21.79
CA GLU A 55 -16.89 -8.27 -22.46
C GLU A 55 -18.16 -8.50 -21.67
N SER A 56 -19.31 -8.21 -22.27
CA SER A 56 -20.60 -8.53 -21.70
C SER A 56 -21.21 -9.70 -22.45
N PHE A 57 -21.21 -10.87 -21.84
CA PHE A 57 -21.88 -12.05 -22.37
C PHE A 57 -23.41 -12.01 -22.16
N SER A 58 -23.92 -11.01 -21.45
CA SER A 58 -25.35 -10.82 -21.24
C SER A 58 -25.84 -9.51 -21.87
N VAL A 59 -26.89 -9.58 -22.64
CA VAL A 59 -27.53 -8.45 -23.34
C VAL A 59 -27.95 -7.33 -22.35
N ASP A 60 -28.19 -7.71 -21.08
CA ASP A 60 -28.69 -6.80 -20.03
C ASP A 60 -27.60 -5.99 -19.32
N LYS A 61 -26.32 -6.19 -19.63
CA LYS A 61 -25.18 -5.49 -18.98
C LYS A 61 -24.41 -4.58 -19.92
N VAL A 62 -25.06 -4.02 -20.94
CA VAL A 62 -24.45 -2.97 -21.76
C VAL A 62 -24.24 -1.72 -20.91
N SER A 63 -23.01 -1.19 -20.87
CA SER A 63 -22.75 0.06 -20.16
C SER A 63 -23.75 1.13 -20.56
N PRO A 64 -24.42 1.79 -19.60
CA PRO A 64 -25.46 2.75 -19.89
C PRO A 64 -24.92 3.94 -20.68
N PRO A 65 -25.78 4.64 -21.45
CA PRO A 65 -25.38 5.86 -22.15
C PRO A 65 -24.94 6.93 -21.15
N ILE A 66 -24.01 7.79 -21.55
CA ILE A 66 -23.53 8.90 -20.72
C ILE A 66 -24.69 9.87 -20.44
N PRO A 67 -24.98 10.21 -19.17
CA PRO A 67 -25.99 11.18 -18.83
C PRO A 67 -25.73 12.56 -19.48
N LYS A 68 -26.79 13.22 -19.92
CA LYS A 68 -26.69 14.51 -20.61
C LYS A 68 -25.96 15.60 -19.79
N TYR A 69 -26.08 15.59 -18.48
CA TYR A 69 -25.39 16.55 -17.62
C TYR A 69 -23.85 16.35 -17.66
N ILE A 70 -23.36 15.12 -17.71
CA ILE A 70 -21.91 14.81 -17.84
C ILE A 70 -21.42 15.30 -19.21
N LEU A 71 -22.17 15.05 -20.29
CA LEU A 71 -21.81 15.54 -21.62
C LEU A 71 -21.67 17.07 -21.63
N LYS A 72 -22.59 17.78 -20.94
CA LYS A 72 -22.54 19.24 -20.82
C LYS A 72 -21.26 19.66 -20.05
N LEU A 73 -20.94 19.01 -18.94
CA LEU A 73 -19.77 19.30 -18.12
C LEU A 73 -18.45 19.05 -18.89
N VAL A 74 -18.34 17.93 -19.60
CA VAL A 74 -17.18 17.65 -20.46
C VAL A 74 -17.00 18.70 -21.55
N ARG A 75 -18.11 19.14 -22.18
CA ARG A 75 -18.06 20.16 -23.24
C ARG A 75 -17.73 21.55 -22.70
N SER A 76 -18.18 21.92 -21.50
CA SER A 76 -17.94 23.24 -20.90
C SER A 76 -16.56 23.34 -20.22
N SER A 77 -15.95 22.22 -19.82
CA SER A 77 -14.64 22.22 -19.20
C SER A 77 -13.56 22.73 -20.16
N ILE A 78 -12.58 23.50 -19.65
CA ILE A 78 -11.44 24.02 -20.40
C ILE A 78 -10.62 22.87 -20.99
N GLU A 79 -10.34 21.85 -20.20
CA GLU A 79 -9.56 20.68 -20.62
C GLU A 79 -10.38 19.64 -21.40
N LYS A 80 -11.69 19.89 -21.59
CA LYS A 80 -12.63 18.92 -22.18
C LYS A 80 -12.61 17.57 -21.46
N ARG A 81 -12.47 17.65 -20.14
CA ARG A 81 -12.42 16.52 -19.21
C ARG A 81 -13.32 16.80 -18.00
N TYR A 82 -13.97 15.75 -17.50
CA TYR A 82 -14.75 15.76 -16.28
C TYR A 82 -14.55 14.46 -15.51
N VAL A 83 -14.51 14.53 -14.20
CA VAL A 83 -14.43 13.35 -13.32
C VAL A 83 -15.70 13.31 -12.49
N ASP A 84 -16.47 12.26 -12.64
CA ASP A 84 -17.67 11.96 -11.86
C ASP A 84 -17.30 11.03 -10.71
N ILE A 85 -17.76 11.36 -9.51
CA ILE A 85 -17.51 10.54 -8.31
C ILE A 85 -18.87 10.16 -7.75
N LYS A 86 -19.16 8.88 -7.69
CA LYS A 86 -20.40 8.33 -7.11
C LYS A 86 -20.06 7.32 -6.04
N THR A 87 -20.74 7.41 -4.92
CA THR A 87 -20.66 6.38 -3.89
C THR A 87 -21.80 5.39 -4.10
N ILE A 88 -21.48 4.14 -4.40
CA ILE A 88 -22.41 3.04 -4.58
C ILE A 88 -22.04 1.97 -3.56
N ASP A 89 -22.98 1.57 -2.71
CA ASP A 89 -22.77 0.55 -1.65
C ASP A 89 -21.56 0.84 -0.73
N GLY A 90 -21.30 2.13 -0.45
CA GLY A 90 -20.18 2.56 0.39
C GLY A 90 -18.84 2.64 -0.33
N VAL A 91 -18.77 2.19 -1.59
CA VAL A 91 -17.56 2.24 -2.43
C VAL A 91 -17.61 3.48 -3.32
N LYS A 92 -16.54 4.28 -3.31
CA LYS A 92 -16.41 5.40 -4.23
C LYS A 92 -16.05 4.90 -5.62
N ASN A 93 -16.96 5.11 -6.54
CA ASN A 93 -16.76 4.86 -7.96
C ASN A 93 -16.39 6.17 -8.66
N ARG A 94 -15.21 6.21 -9.22
CA ARG A 94 -14.71 7.36 -9.95
C ARG A 94 -14.74 7.04 -11.45
N SER A 95 -15.32 7.92 -12.25
CA SER A 95 -15.36 7.79 -13.70
C SER A 95 -14.79 9.04 -14.36
N SER A 96 -13.70 8.89 -15.09
CA SER A 96 -13.12 9.99 -15.84
C SER A 96 -13.67 10.00 -17.27
N TYR A 97 -14.17 11.15 -17.69
CA TYR A 97 -14.68 11.40 -19.06
C TYR A 97 -13.77 12.41 -19.72
N SER A 98 -13.25 12.11 -20.91
CA SER A 98 -12.43 13.04 -21.70
C SER A 98 -12.79 12.98 -23.17
N GLN A 99 -12.68 14.12 -23.85
CA GLN A 99 -12.97 14.19 -25.27
C GLN A 99 -11.83 13.59 -26.10
N ILE A 100 -12.16 12.70 -27.05
CA ILE A 100 -11.27 12.20 -28.08
C ILE A 100 -11.33 13.19 -29.25
N LYS A 101 -10.17 13.61 -29.75
CA LYS A 101 -10.05 14.56 -30.86
C LYS A 101 -9.13 14.01 -31.93
N ASP A 102 -9.32 14.49 -33.17
CA ASP A 102 -8.37 14.28 -34.25
C ASP A 102 -7.19 15.25 -34.18
N ASP A 103 -6.26 15.12 -35.13
CA ASP A 103 -5.07 15.98 -35.21
C ASP A 103 -5.41 17.47 -35.49
N LYS A 104 -6.62 17.75 -35.95
CA LYS A 104 -7.19 19.10 -36.14
C LYS A 104 -8.01 19.58 -34.95
N PHE A 105 -7.91 18.92 -33.83
CA PHE A 105 -8.68 19.20 -32.58
C PHE A 105 -10.20 19.06 -32.76
N LYS A 106 -10.68 18.43 -33.83
CA LYS A 106 -12.10 18.16 -34.00
C LYS A 106 -12.54 17.03 -33.07
N PRO A 107 -13.64 17.20 -32.31
CA PRO A 107 -14.13 16.16 -31.41
C PRO A 107 -14.67 14.96 -32.23
N LEU A 108 -14.23 13.77 -31.87
CA LEU A 108 -14.65 12.50 -32.46
C LEU A 108 -15.57 11.70 -31.53
N GLY A 109 -15.30 11.71 -30.24
CA GLY A 109 -16.05 10.94 -29.26
C GLY A 109 -15.64 11.27 -27.82
N ILE A 110 -16.07 10.43 -26.91
CA ILE A 110 -15.79 10.57 -25.48
C ILE A 110 -15.17 9.26 -24.99
N LEU A 111 -13.99 9.37 -24.39
CA LEU A 111 -13.32 8.32 -23.64
C LEU A 111 -13.85 8.33 -22.21
N ASN A 112 -14.33 7.21 -21.72
CA ASN A 112 -14.66 7.01 -20.32
C ASN A 112 -13.76 5.95 -19.73
N LEU A 113 -13.20 6.24 -18.59
CA LEU A 113 -12.37 5.36 -17.79
C LEU A 113 -13.04 5.21 -16.41
N PRO A 114 -13.92 4.20 -16.24
CA PRO A 114 -14.46 3.89 -14.94
C PRO A 114 -13.38 3.17 -14.11
N TYR A 115 -13.16 3.60 -12.89
CA TYR A 115 -12.33 2.87 -11.95
C TYR A 115 -12.94 2.92 -10.56
N LEU A 116 -12.82 1.81 -9.89
CA LEU A 116 -13.19 1.70 -8.50
C LEU A 116 -12.07 2.36 -7.69
N GLU A 117 -12.39 3.42 -6.98
CA GLU A 117 -11.51 3.96 -5.96
C GLU A 117 -11.82 3.16 -4.69
N ASP A 118 -11.15 2.03 -4.54
CA ASP A 118 -11.23 1.24 -3.32
C ASP A 118 -10.36 1.89 -2.24
N ASP A 119 -10.78 3.08 -1.80
CA ASP A 119 -10.13 3.79 -0.69
C ASP A 119 -10.15 2.94 0.59
N GLY A 120 -11.10 2.00 0.70
CA GLY A 120 -11.23 1.11 1.85
C GLY A 120 -10.25 -0.06 1.86
N PHE A 121 -9.89 -0.60 0.69
CA PHE A 121 -8.96 -1.73 0.62
C PHE A 121 -7.56 -1.33 1.06
N TYR A 122 -7.03 -0.24 0.52
CA TYR A 122 -5.71 0.27 0.88
C TYR A 122 -5.65 0.75 2.34
N GLU A 123 -6.70 1.43 2.83
CA GLU A 123 -6.77 1.86 4.24
C GLU A 123 -6.85 0.67 5.20
N ASN A 124 -7.65 -0.35 4.90
CA ASN A 124 -7.76 -1.55 5.71
C ASN A 124 -6.47 -2.39 5.67
N GLU A 125 -5.83 -2.51 4.51
CA GLU A 125 -4.57 -3.23 4.37
C GLU A 125 -3.44 -2.50 5.09
N LEU A 126 -3.38 -1.17 4.96
CA LEU A 126 -2.43 -0.33 5.70
C LEU A 126 -2.62 -0.43 7.22
N ASN A 127 -3.86 -0.33 7.71
CA ASN A 127 -4.17 -0.48 9.12
C ASN A 127 -3.79 -1.88 9.64
N SER A 128 -4.11 -2.92 8.88
CA SER A 128 -3.73 -4.30 9.23
C SER A 128 -2.21 -4.47 9.27
N PHE A 129 -1.48 -3.87 8.34
CA PHE A 129 -0.02 -3.86 8.35
C PHE A 129 0.54 -3.12 9.56
N LEU A 130 0.02 -1.92 9.87
CA LEU A 130 0.47 -1.13 11.03
C LEU A 130 0.21 -1.84 12.36
N ILE A 131 -0.93 -2.51 12.51
CA ILE A 131 -1.25 -3.31 13.70
C ILE A 131 -0.27 -4.47 13.84
N ARG A 132 0.01 -5.22 12.78
CA ARG A 132 0.99 -6.32 12.80
C ARG A 132 2.38 -5.82 13.14
N LEU A 133 2.78 -4.71 12.55
CA LEU A 133 4.07 -4.07 12.85
C LEU A 133 4.15 -3.66 14.32
N GLY A 134 3.11 -3.03 14.85
CA GLY A 134 3.00 -2.67 16.27
C GLY A 134 3.08 -3.87 17.21
N GLN A 135 2.45 -5.00 16.85
CA GLN A 135 2.53 -6.24 17.63
C GLN A 135 3.96 -6.79 17.67
N VAL A 136 4.68 -6.82 16.54
CA VAL A 136 6.06 -7.29 16.49
C VAL A 136 6.97 -6.40 17.33
N TYR A 137 6.86 -5.07 17.21
CA TYR A 137 7.65 -4.15 18.04
C TYR A 137 7.33 -4.26 19.53
N SER A 138 6.06 -4.39 19.89
CA SER A 138 5.63 -4.60 21.27
C SER A 138 6.21 -5.89 21.86
N PHE A 139 6.19 -6.97 21.10
CA PHE A 139 6.78 -8.24 21.52
C PHE A 139 8.30 -8.12 21.72
N MET A 140 9.03 -7.50 20.77
CA MET A 140 10.47 -7.27 20.89
C MET A 140 10.80 -6.42 22.13
N LEU A 141 9.99 -5.43 22.43
CA LEU A 141 10.18 -4.55 23.59
C LEU A 141 9.97 -5.32 24.91
N ILE A 142 8.96 -6.17 25.00
CA ILE A 142 8.73 -7.05 26.17
C ILE A 142 9.93 -7.98 26.38
N VAL A 143 10.44 -8.61 25.32
CA VAL A 143 11.61 -9.48 25.39
C VAL A 143 12.84 -8.70 25.86
N ALA A 144 13.07 -7.50 25.34
CA ALA A 144 14.19 -6.65 25.76
C ALA A 144 14.11 -6.27 27.24
N PHE A 145 12.94 -5.89 27.73
CA PHE A 145 12.73 -5.60 29.14
C PHE A 145 12.93 -6.83 30.03
N ALA A 146 12.43 -7.99 29.61
CA ALA A 146 12.65 -9.24 30.35
C ALA A 146 14.13 -9.57 30.45
N LEU A 147 14.86 -9.50 29.34
CA LEU A 147 16.31 -9.73 29.33
C LEU A 147 17.06 -8.73 30.22
N ALA A 148 16.72 -7.44 30.14
CA ALA A 148 17.33 -6.41 30.98
C ALA A 148 17.07 -6.67 32.46
N TYR A 149 15.86 -7.06 32.82
CA TYR A 149 15.49 -7.42 34.20
C TYR A 149 16.27 -8.64 34.69
N PHE A 150 16.32 -9.70 33.92
CA PHE A 150 17.07 -10.92 34.28
C PHE A 150 18.56 -10.64 34.46
N LEU A 151 19.18 -9.93 33.51
CA LEU A 151 20.58 -9.55 33.58
C LEU A 151 20.88 -8.67 34.81
N SER A 152 20.07 -7.64 35.03
CA SER A 152 20.20 -6.74 36.18
C SER A 152 20.13 -7.52 37.50
N THR A 153 19.10 -8.35 37.65
CA THR A 153 18.93 -9.13 38.88
C THR A 153 20.08 -10.11 39.12
N TYR A 154 20.52 -10.78 38.07
CA TYR A 154 21.60 -11.75 38.10
C TYR A 154 22.93 -11.12 38.53
N ILE A 155 23.31 -10.01 37.88
CA ILE A 155 24.55 -9.29 38.14
C ILE A 155 24.50 -8.68 39.56
N THR A 156 23.39 -8.01 39.92
CA THR A 156 23.25 -7.37 41.21
C THR A 156 23.31 -8.36 42.35
N LYS A 157 22.68 -9.54 42.20
CA LYS A 157 22.73 -10.60 43.25
C LYS A 157 24.16 -11.12 43.45
N SER A 158 24.91 -11.33 42.38
CA SER A 158 26.30 -11.79 42.47
C SER A 158 27.21 -10.74 43.14
N LEU A 159 27.07 -9.48 42.74
CA LEU A 159 27.83 -8.37 43.33
C LEU A 159 27.49 -8.14 44.82
N LYS A 160 26.21 -8.25 45.16
CA LYS A 160 25.79 -8.11 46.59
C LYS A 160 26.42 -9.18 47.47
N THR A 161 26.39 -10.45 47.01
CA THR A 161 27.00 -11.54 47.77
C THR A 161 28.49 -11.30 48.04
N ILE A 162 29.24 -10.80 47.03
CA ILE A 162 30.66 -10.47 47.20
C ILE A 162 30.82 -9.27 48.14
N SER A 163 30.03 -8.23 47.98
CA SER A 163 30.06 -7.04 48.86
C SER A 163 29.78 -7.39 50.31
N ASP A 164 28.76 -8.23 50.58
CA ASP A 164 28.40 -8.64 51.93
C ASP A 164 29.53 -9.43 52.57
N LYS A 165 30.15 -10.37 51.84
CA LYS A 165 31.31 -11.15 52.33
C LYS A 165 32.56 -10.30 52.56
N LEU A 166 32.85 -9.31 51.72
CA LEU A 166 33.91 -8.35 51.91
C LEU A 166 33.70 -7.49 53.16
N SER A 167 32.45 -7.08 53.43
CA SER A 167 32.10 -6.28 54.57
C SER A 167 32.20 -7.07 55.92
N GLU A 168 31.97 -8.37 55.84
CA GLU A 168 32.09 -9.27 57.00
C GLU A 168 33.55 -9.68 57.25
N THR A 169 34.48 -9.40 56.34
CA THR A 169 35.90 -9.77 56.46
C THR A 169 36.54 -8.98 57.61
N SER A 170 36.94 -9.66 58.65
CA SER A 170 37.65 -9.08 59.79
C SER A 170 39.10 -9.52 59.80
N LEU A 171 39.99 -8.58 60.08
CA LEU A 171 41.48 -8.82 60.08
C LEU A 171 41.94 -9.84 61.12
N ASN A 172 41.05 -10.23 62.07
CA ASN A 172 41.42 -11.09 63.20
C ASN A 172 40.60 -12.39 63.30
N GLN A 173 39.75 -12.73 62.31
CA GLN A 173 38.92 -13.93 62.30
C GLN A 173 39.15 -14.76 61.05
N LYS A 174 38.89 -16.08 61.17
CA LYS A 174 39.00 -17.02 60.03
C LYS A 174 37.85 -16.73 59.05
N ASN A 175 38.18 -16.06 57.97
CA ASN A 175 37.20 -15.67 56.93
C ASN A 175 36.84 -16.88 56.05
N GLU A 176 35.56 -16.96 55.63
CA GLU A 176 35.06 -18.02 54.77
C GLU A 176 35.28 -17.74 53.29
N LYS A 177 35.70 -18.76 52.54
CA LYS A 177 35.82 -18.67 51.08
C LYS A 177 34.46 -18.56 50.42
N ILE A 178 34.35 -17.76 49.39
CA ILE A 178 33.18 -17.67 48.55
C ILE A 178 33.14 -18.85 47.59
N MET A 179 32.19 -19.78 47.81
CA MET A 179 31.92 -20.92 46.89
C MET A 179 30.77 -20.58 45.94
N LEU A 180 30.97 -19.61 45.08
CA LEU A 180 29.94 -19.15 44.14
C LEU A 180 30.57 -19.20 42.72
N GLU A 181 29.96 -19.96 41.84
CA GLU A 181 30.35 -19.92 40.42
C GLU A 181 29.57 -18.77 39.74
N ALA A 182 30.28 -17.71 39.42
CA ALA A 182 29.71 -16.60 38.69
C ALA A 182 29.85 -16.81 37.19
N SER A 183 28.84 -16.49 36.42
CA SER A 183 28.86 -16.65 34.95
C SER A 183 29.71 -15.61 34.23
N SER A 184 30.12 -14.52 34.86
CA SER A 184 31.06 -13.55 34.30
C SER A 184 32.48 -13.86 34.71
N LYS A 185 33.41 -13.74 33.73
CA LYS A 185 34.87 -13.95 33.96
C LYS A 185 35.40 -12.94 34.98
N GLU A 186 34.90 -11.70 34.95
CA GLU A 186 35.34 -10.62 35.83
C GLU A 186 34.92 -10.90 37.27
N ILE A 187 33.69 -11.37 37.48
CA ILE A 187 33.20 -11.73 38.82
C ILE A 187 33.91 -12.95 39.34
N ASN A 188 34.19 -13.95 38.53
CA ASN A 188 35.00 -15.11 38.93
C ASN A 188 36.44 -14.73 39.29
N LEU A 189 37.02 -13.75 38.58
CA LEU A 189 38.36 -13.25 38.91
C LEU A 189 38.37 -12.53 40.27
N LEU A 190 37.30 -11.75 40.54
CA LEU A 190 37.11 -11.08 41.86
C LEU A 190 36.95 -12.10 42.99
N ILE A 191 36.16 -13.16 42.81
CA ILE A 191 36.03 -14.27 43.78
C ILE A 191 37.36 -14.98 44.03
N LYS A 192 38.12 -15.25 42.96
CA LYS A 192 39.45 -15.86 43.12
C LYS A 192 40.41 -14.96 43.90
N ALA A 193 40.43 -13.65 43.61
CA ALA A 193 41.25 -12.69 44.33
C ALA A 193 40.86 -12.62 45.81
N TYR A 194 39.57 -12.56 46.12
CA TYR A 194 39.07 -12.60 47.50
C TYR A 194 39.49 -13.90 48.22
N ASN A 195 39.26 -15.06 47.56
CA ASN A 195 39.62 -16.38 48.16
C ASN A 195 41.13 -16.61 48.32
N ALA A 196 41.95 -15.82 47.66
CA ALA A 196 43.40 -15.83 47.83
C ALA A 196 43.89 -14.96 48.99
N MET A 197 43.06 -14.01 49.44
CA MET A 197 43.36 -13.16 50.62
C MET A 197 42.88 -13.76 51.93
N VAL A 198 41.96 -14.72 51.87
CA VAL A 198 41.33 -15.43 53.02
C VAL A 198 41.99 -16.81 53.21
#